data_2bccefdf044edf3467eb5f8a6e1950ad
#
_entry.id   2bccefdf044edf3467eb5f8a6e1950ad
#
_cell.length_a   1.000
_cell.length_b   1.000
_cell.length_c   1.000
_cell.angle_alpha   90.00
_cell.angle_beta   90.00
_cell.angle_gamma   90.00
#
_symmetry.space_group_name_H-M   'P 1'
#
loop_
_entity.id
_entity.type
_entity.pdbx_description
1 polymer ?
#
loop_
_entity_poly.entity_id
_entity_poly.type
_entity_poly.pdbx_seq_one_letter_code
_entity_poly.pdbx_strand_id
1 'polypeptide(L)'
;EIGKKTKGIILEPEGRNTAPAVALAALQFINKGEDPILLVLSADHLIKNIEAFHQSITIASELAENNKLITFGVVPDKAETGYGYIEANINNTDDYYSIKSFTEKPSQKNAKKYLDSVNYLWNSGMFMFKASVFLSELEKFEPEILSACKKSCTTKNIDSDFIRIDNDAFHQCPNESIDYAVMEHTKNGVVVPLDANWSDVGSWSSLWDIKTKDNNDNVSKGDVFLEDVKNTYTYSSNRLVSVIGVSNLVIVDTQDALLVADKQQTHNIKKIVARLNNDKRSEVDNHRKVFRPWGYYDLVDSGEGFQVKRIVVNSGAKLSLQKHKYRAEHWVVVKGVALVTCGDKIFELVENQSTYIPQGSLHRLENHQDIPLEIIEIQTGSYLGEDDIIRFEDDYQRN
;
A
#
# COMPACT_ATOMS: atom_id res chain seq x y z
N GLU A 1 2.25 -9.42 -8.85
CA GLU A 1 3.40 -8.50 -8.98
C GLU A 1 4.74 -9.17 -8.66
N ILE A 2 4.81 -10.03 -7.63
CA ILE A 2 6.04 -10.69 -7.19
C ILE A 2 6.45 -11.83 -8.14
N GLY A 3 5.55 -12.34 -8.97
CA GLY A 3 5.81 -13.42 -9.92
C GLY A 3 6.14 -14.79 -9.30
N LYS A 4 6.09 -14.89 -7.96
CA LYS A 4 6.32 -16.12 -7.20
C LYS A 4 5.11 -16.43 -6.33
N LYS A 5 4.80 -17.71 -6.14
CA LYS A 5 3.77 -18.12 -5.18
C LYS A 5 4.20 -17.74 -3.76
N THR A 6 3.35 -16.97 -3.07
CA THR A 6 3.49 -16.69 -1.65
C THR A 6 3.04 -17.92 -0.83
N LYS A 7 3.47 -18.01 0.44
CA LYS A 7 2.91 -19.01 1.39
C LYS A 7 1.53 -18.61 1.91
N GLY A 8 1.12 -17.37 1.70
CA GLY A 8 -0.17 -16.80 2.07
C GLY A 8 -0.13 -15.28 2.16
N ILE A 9 -1.27 -14.64 2.08
CA ILE A 9 -1.48 -13.21 2.25
C ILE A 9 -2.44 -13.02 3.42
N ILE A 10 -1.97 -12.42 4.52
CA ILE A 10 -2.82 -12.13 5.67
C ILE A 10 -3.58 -10.84 5.36
N LEU A 11 -4.91 -10.89 5.44
CA LEU A 11 -5.77 -9.73 5.25
C LEU A 11 -6.24 -9.21 6.61
N GLU A 12 -5.75 -8.05 6.98
CA GLU A 12 -6.27 -7.29 8.11
C GLU A 12 -7.57 -6.58 7.71
N PRO A 13 -8.64 -6.61 8.54
CA PRO A 13 -9.89 -5.90 8.24
C PRO A 13 -9.72 -4.38 8.27
N GLU A 14 -8.75 -3.90 9.06
CA GLU A 14 -8.32 -2.51 9.13
C GLU A 14 -6.84 -2.43 9.52
N GLY A 15 -6.15 -1.34 9.16
CA GLY A 15 -4.75 -1.15 9.51
C GLY A 15 -4.57 -0.84 11.01
N ARG A 16 -3.76 -1.63 11.70
CA ARG A 16 -3.38 -1.46 13.12
C ARG A 16 -1.88 -1.25 13.30
N ASN A 17 -1.22 -0.70 12.29
CA ASN A 17 0.22 -0.46 12.28
C ASN A 17 1.06 -1.76 12.22
N THR A 18 2.37 -1.69 12.44
CA THR A 18 3.30 -2.77 12.11
C THR A 18 3.43 -3.84 13.19
N ALA A 19 3.25 -3.53 14.48
CA ALA A 19 3.38 -4.56 15.53
C ALA A 19 2.33 -5.67 15.41
N PRO A 20 1.02 -5.38 15.23
CA PRO A 20 0.02 -6.42 14.98
C PRO A 20 0.27 -7.21 13.70
N ALA A 21 0.66 -6.55 12.60
CA ALA A 21 0.93 -7.22 11.32
C ALA A 21 2.04 -8.28 11.46
N VAL A 22 3.14 -7.92 12.13
CA VAL A 22 4.25 -8.83 12.38
C VAL A 22 3.87 -9.94 13.37
N ALA A 23 3.04 -9.62 14.39
CA ALA A 23 2.54 -10.61 15.34
C ALA A 23 1.66 -11.66 14.66
N LEU A 24 0.76 -11.24 13.78
CA LEU A 24 -0.07 -12.16 12.98
C LEU A 24 0.79 -13.08 12.11
N ALA A 25 1.82 -12.52 11.44
CA ALA A 25 2.74 -13.31 10.63
C ALA A 25 3.52 -14.32 11.49
N ALA A 26 4.06 -13.93 12.65
CA ALA A 26 4.76 -14.81 13.57
C ALA A 26 3.86 -15.95 14.07
N LEU A 27 2.61 -15.63 14.45
CA LEU A 27 1.63 -16.61 14.93
C LEU A 27 1.26 -17.67 13.88
N GLN A 28 1.33 -17.34 12.57
CA GLN A 28 1.08 -18.34 11.51
C GLN A 28 2.08 -19.50 11.53
N PHE A 29 3.30 -19.25 12.00
CA PHE A 29 4.35 -20.28 12.14
C PHE A 29 4.31 -20.94 13.51
N ILE A 30 4.25 -20.14 14.58
CA ILE A 30 4.23 -20.66 15.96
C ILE A 30 3.06 -21.60 16.19
N ASN A 31 1.87 -21.30 15.66
CA ASN A 31 0.69 -22.17 15.75
C ASN A 31 0.85 -23.51 15.01
N LYS A 32 1.85 -23.64 14.14
CA LYS A 32 2.21 -24.90 13.46
C LYS A 32 3.37 -25.64 14.13
N GLY A 33 3.92 -25.10 15.23
CA GLY A 33 5.09 -25.64 15.90
C GLY A 33 6.42 -25.25 15.22
N GLU A 34 6.41 -24.26 14.35
CA GLU A 34 7.59 -23.75 13.64
C GLU A 34 8.07 -22.45 14.31
N ASP A 35 9.38 -22.22 14.41
CA ASP A 35 9.98 -20.99 14.94
C ASP A 35 11.02 -20.42 13.96
N PRO A 36 10.58 -19.88 12.82
CA PRO A 36 11.51 -19.35 11.82
C PRO A 36 12.08 -17.99 12.21
N ILE A 37 13.21 -17.65 11.59
CA ILE A 37 13.66 -16.27 11.51
C ILE A 37 12.75 -15.53 10.52
N LEU A 38 12.20 -14.41 10.97
CA LEU A 38 11.41 -13.49 10.16
C LEU A 38 12.30 -12.32 9.71
N LEU A 39 12.35 -12.06 8.41
CA LEU A 39 12.86 -10.81 7.84
C LEU A 39 11.65 -9.95 7.46
N VAL A 40 11.45 -8.88 8.22
CA VAL A 40 10.33 -7.94 8.04
C VAL A 40 10.77 -6.80 7.14
N LEU A 41 10.11 -6.64 6.02
CA LEU A 41 10.42 -5.64 5.00
C LEU A 41 9.17 -4.84 4.62
N SER A 42 9.34 -3.52 4.43
CA SER A 42 8.33 -2.69 3.78
C SER A 42 8.27 -2.99 2.29
N ALA A 43 7.06 -3.00 1.72
CA ALA A 43 6.86 -3.33 0.31
C ALA A 43 7.25 -2.20 -0.66
N ASP A 44 7.42 -0.98 -0.16
CA ASP A 44 7.59 0.26 -0.90
C ASP A 44 8.99 0.89 -0.77
N HIS A 45 9.89 0.28 0.02
CA HIS A 45 11.27 0.75 0.14
C HIS A 45 12.12 0.38 -1.09
N LEU A 46 13.11 1.21 -1.38
CA LEU A 46 14.09 0.97 -2.44
C LEU A 46 15.45 0.64 -1.85
N ILE A 47 16.08 -0.41 -2.35
CA ILE A 47 17.46 -0.81 -2.07
C ILE A 47 18.18 -0.91 -3.41
N LYS A 48 19.23 -0.09 -3.62
CA LYS A 48 19.97 -0.08 -4.90
C LYS A 48 21.16 -1.05 -4.88
N ASN A 49 21.85 -1.15 -3.74
CA ASN A 49 22.99 -2.07 -3.59
C ASN A 49 22.53 -3.37 -2.93
N ILE A 50 22.10 -4.31 -3.76
CA ILE A 50 21.56 -5.61 -3.31
C ILE A 50 22.63 -6.47 -2.64
N GLU A 51 23.89 -6.37 -3.06
CA GLU A 51 25.01 -7.14 -2.48
C GLU A 51 25.28 -6.73 -1.04
N ALA A 52 25.36 -5.41 -0.76
CA ALA A 52 25.51 -4.89 0.59
C ALA A 52 24.31 -5.27 1.47
N PHE A 53 23.09 -5.27 0.92
CA PHE A 53 21.91 -5.72 1.65
C PHE A 53 22.00 -7.21 2.02
N HIS A 54 22.41 -8.08 1.08
CA HIS A 54 22.59 -9.50 1.37
C HIS A 54 23.67 -9.77 2.44
N GLN A 55 24.74 -8.99 2.44
CA GLN A 55 25.78 -9.08 3.48
C GLN A 55 25.20 -8.73 4.87
N SER A 56 24.45 -7.63 4.96
CA SER A 56 23.78 -7.23 6.22
C SER A 56 22.77 -8.27 6.69
N ILE A 57 22.00 -8.91 5.77
CA ILE A 57 21.09 -10.00 6.10
C ILE A 57 21.86 -11.21 6.68
N THR A 58 23.01 -11.55 6.13
CA THR A 58 23.83 -12.68 6.62
C THR A 58 24.23 -12.46 8.07
N ILE A 59 24.78 -11.28 8.39
CA ILE A 59 25.13 -10.88 9.77
C ILE A 59 23.89 -10.91 10.68
N ALA A 60 22.79 -10.31 10.22
CA ALA A 60 21.54 -10.26 10.98
C ALA A 60 20.98 -11.67 11.27
N SER A 61 21.12 -12.61 10.32
CA SER A 61 20.65 -13.99 10.49
C SER A 61 21.38 -14.71 11.62
N GLU A 62 22.70 -14.57 11.71
CA GLU A 62 23.50 -15.17 12.79
C GLU A 62 23.13 -14.59 14.16
N LEU A 63 22.85 -13.27 14.21
CA LEU A 63 22.40 -12.60 15.43
C LEU A 63 20.99 -13.04 15.84
N ALA A 64 20.09 -13.21 14.87
CA ALA A 64 18.75 -13.71 15.13
C ALA A 64 18.74 -15.15 15.63
N GLU A 65 19.64 -16.02 15.13
CA GLU A 65 19.84 -17.37 15.72
C GLU A 65 20.25 -17.31 17.19
N ASN A 66 20.95 -16.27 17.60
CA ASN A 66 21.34 -16.00 18.99
C ASN A 66 20.27 -15.18 19.76
N ASN A 67 19.02 -15.22 19.30
CA ASN A 67 17.85 -14.58 19.94
C ASN A 67 17.95 -13.06 20.08
N LYS A 68 18.67 -12.37 19.21
CA LYS A 68 18.65 -10.90 19.13
C LYS A 68 17.47 -10.42 18.32
N LEU A 69 17.03 -9.17 18.59
CA LEU A 69 16.14 -8.40 17.71
C LEU A 69 16.98 -7.41 16.93
N ILE A 70 17.01 -7.58 15.63
CA ILE A 70 17.85 -6.79 14.74
C ILE A 70 17.01 -5.76 14.01
N THR A 71 17.51 -4.52 13.94
CA THR A 71 17.12 -3.53 12.96
C THR A 71 18.28 -3.15 12.06
N PHE A 72 18.00 -2.65 10.86
CA PHE A 72 19.01 -2.21 9.91
C PHE A 72 19.12 -0.68 9.97
N GLY A 73 20.32 -0.19 10.24
CA GLY A 73 20.58 1.23 10.46
C GLY A 73 21.31 1.86 9.29
N VAL A 74 20.74 2.92 8.70
CA VAL A 74 21.32 3.66 7.58
C VAL A 74 22.07 4.89 8.09
N VAL A 75 23.27 5.17 7.54
CA VAL A 75 24.05 6.35 7.90
C VAL A 75 23.29 7.62 7.43
N PRO A 76 22.99 8.56 8.36
CA PRO A 76 22.30 9.79 7.98
C PRO A 76 23.14 10.68 7.07
N ASP A 77 22.55 11.17 5.99
CA ASP A 77 23.15 12.17 5.08
C ASP A 77 22.49 13.57 5.19
N LYS A 78 21.37 13.65 5.91
CA LYS A 78 20.61 14.87 6.14
C LYS A 78 19.86 14.83 7.48
N ALA A 79 19.40 15.98 7.99
CA ALA A 79 18.60 16.07 9.19
C ALA A 79 17.12 15.76 8.89
N GLU A 80 16.78 14.48 8.71
CA GLU A 80 15.43 14.02 8.37
C GLU A 80 14.57 13.90 9.64
N THR A 81 13.38 14.49 9.63
CA THR A 81 12.44 14.43 10.76
C THR A 81 11.35 13.37 10.58
N GLY A 82 11.27 12.77 9.41
CA GLY A 82 10.32 11.71 9.09
C GLY A 82 10.77 10.32 9.53
N TYR A 83 12.06 10.16 9.91
CA TYR A 83 12.66 8.88 10.26
C TYR A 83 12.89 8.73 11.76
N GLY A 84 12.96 7.48 12.22
CA GLY A 84 13.51 7.12 13.50
C GLY A 84 15.04 7.21 13.51
N TYR A 85 15.62 7.52 14.65
CA TYR A 85 17.07 7.55 14.88
C TYR A 85 17.44 6.55 15.97
N ILE A 86 18.49 5.78 15.71
CA ILE A 86 19.04 4.76 16.59
C ILE A 86 20.39 5.25 17.10
N GLU A 87 20.51 5.43 18.41
CA GLU A 87 21.78 5.70 19.05
C GLU A 87 22.51 4.40 19.35
N ALA A 88 23.77 4.30 18.91
CA ALA A 88 24.63 3.16 19.18
C ALA A 88 26.10 3.61 19.34
N ASN A 89 26.95 2.78 19.98
CA ASN A 89 28.38 3.07 20.05
C ASN A 89 29.08 2.59 18.77
N ILE A 90 29.04 3.42 17.75
CA ILE A 90 29.60 3.08 16.44
C ILE A 90 31.11 3.31 16.46
N ASN A 91 31.89 2.26 16.24
CA ASN A 91 33.36 2.29 16.21
C ASN A 91 33.97 1.95 14.83
N ASN A 92 33.12 1.68 13.83
CA ASN A 92 33.48 1.29 12.46
C ASN A 92 34.35 0.01 12.34
N THR A 93 34.43 -0.79 13.39
CA THR A 93 35.20 -2.04 13.41
C THR A 93 34.32 -3.27 13.57
N ASP A 94 33.13 -3.10 14.10
CA ASP A 94 32.18 -4.17 14.37
C ASP A 94 31.08 -4.21 13.31
N ASP A 95 30.60 -5.40 13.02
CA ASP A 95 29.53 -5.63 12.05
C ASP A 95 28.13 -5.27 12.58
N TYR A 96 28.00 -5.07 13.90
CA TYR A 96 26.76 -4.68 14.57
C TYR A 96 27.02 -3.96 15.89
N TYR A 97 26.03 -3.24 16.38
CA TYR A 97 26.11 -2.48 17.63
C TYR A 97 24.88 -2.69 18.49
N SER A 98 25.07 -2.68 19.82
CA SER A 98 23.94 -2.64 20.77
C SER A 98 23.25 -1.29 20.72
N ILE A 99 21.92 -1.30 20.65
CA ILE A 99 21.08 -0.10 20.67
C ILE A 99 21.12 0.49 22.08
N LYS A 100 21.43 1.80 22.19
CA LYS A 100 21.36 2.56 23.43
C LYS A 100 20.02 3.24 23.62
N SER A 101 19.56 3.90 22.58
CA SER A 101 18.27 4.56 22.55
C SER A 101 17.69 4.56 21.14
N PHE A 102 16.39 4.63 21.08
CA PHE A 102 15.62 4.73 19.86
C PHE A 102 14.74 5.99 19.95
N THR A 103 14.70 6.82 18.93
CA THR A 103 13.90 8.05 18.93
C THR A 103 13.16 8.16 17.60
N GLU A 104 11.86 7.97 17.60
CA GLU A 104 11.02 8.08 16.40
C GLU A 104 10.68 9.55 16.12
N LYS A 105 10.82 9.96 14.87
CA LYS A 105 10.42 11.28 14.33
C LYS A 105 10.84 12.48 15.21
N PRO A 106 12.15 12.72 15.39
CA PRO A 106 12.63 13.77 16.26
C PRO A 106 12.28 15.18 15.74
N SER A 107 12.36 16.17 16.63
CA SER A 107 12.31 17.57 16.20
C SER A 107 13.48 17.93 15.27
N GLN A 108 13.31 18.94 14.39
CA GLN A 108 14.36 19.41 13.49
C GLN A 108 15.67 19.75 14.23
N LYS A 109 15.57 20.31 15.45
CA LYS A 109 16.72 20.62 16.30
C LYS A 109 17.46 19.34 16.73
N ASN A 110 16.74 18.29 17.07
CA ASN A 110 17.34 17.03 17.48
C ASN A 110 17.90 16.26 16.28
N ALA A 111 17.16 16.20 15.16
CA ALA A 111 17.64 15.59 13.93
C ALA A 111 18.99 16.19 13.46
N LYS A 112 19.14 17.51 13.56
CA LYS A 112 20.41 18.19 13.25
C LYS A 112 21.53 17.77 14.21
N LYS A 113 21.26 17.66 15.52
CA LYS A 113 22.24 17.17 16.50
C LYS A 113 22.65 15.72 16.21
N TYR A 114 21.71 14.89 15.82
CA TYR A 114 21.98 13.48 15.52
C TYR A 114 22.82 13.33 14.25
N LEU A 115 22.54 14.14 13.22
CA LEU A 115 23.35 14.21 12.00
C LEU A 115 24.81 14.62 12.28
N ASP A 116 25.02 15.58 13.19
CA ASP A 116 26.35 16.07 13.56
C ASP A 116 27.13 15.06 14.45
N SER A 117 26.47 13.97 14.87
CA SER A 117 27.06 12.92 15.72
C SER A 117 27.22 11.63 14.93
N VAL A 118 28.41 11.02 15.05
CA VAL A 118 28.73 9.72 14.41
C VAL A 118 28.02 8.51 15.06
N ASN A 119 27.31 8.72 16.17
CA ASN A 119 26.70 7.67 16.95
C ASN A 119 25.23 7.37 16.61
N TYR A 120 24.71 7.99 15.56
CA TYR A 120 23.31 7.82 15.16
C TYR A 120 23.17 7.24 13.76
N LEU A 121 22.25 6.29 13.62
CA LEU A 121 21.80 5.74 12.34
C LEU A 121 20.30 6.01 12.17
N TRP A 122 19.84 6.15 10.95
CA TRP A 122 18.40 6.11 10.66
C TRP A 122 17.86 4.69 10.83
N ASN A 123 16.71 4.56 11.45
CA ASN A 123 15.95 3.32 11.41
C ASN A 123 15.36 3.12 10.02
N SER A 124 15.73 2.04 9.38
CA SER A 124 15.19 1.70 8.06
C SER A 124 13.76 1.14 8.10
N GLY A 125 13.22 0.83 9.29
CA GLY A 125 11.94 0.13 9.43
C GLY A 125 11.99 -1.33 8.99
N MET A 126 13.17 -1.88 8.76
CA MET A 126 13.38 -3.30 8.47
C MET A 126 13.90 -4.01 9.71
N PHE A 127 13.39 -5.21 9.97
CA PHE A 127 13.72 -5.96 11.17
C PHE A 127 14.00 -7.43 10.87
N MET A 128 14.79 -8.08 11.76
CA MET A 128 15.04 -9.50 11.66
C MET A 128 15.12 -10.14 13.05
N PHE A 129 14.42 -11.24 13.27
CA PHE A 129 14.36 -11.94 14.56
C PHE A 129 13.65 -13.29 14.43
N LYS A 130 13.82 -14.19 15.43
CA LYS A 130 12.98 -15.38 15.56
C LYS A 130 11.54 -15.00 15.92
N ALA A 131 10.57 -15.70 15.37
CA ALA A 131 9.15 -15.47 15.64
C ALA A 131 8.84 -15.52 17.14
N SER A 132 9.36 -16.53 17.86
CA SER A 132 9.17 -16.69 19.30
C SER A 132 9.77 -15.55 20.12
N VAL A 133 10.95 -15.04 19.73
CA VAL A 133 11.65 -13.95 20.43
C VAL A 133 10.85 -12.66 20.33
N PHE A 134 10.36 -12.33 19.13
CA PHE A 134 9.51 -11.17 18.94
C PHE A 134 8.22 -11.26 19.76
N LEU A 135 7.51 -12.40 19.68
CA LEU A 135 6.26 -12.57 20.43
C LEU A 135 6.47 -12.51 21.95
N SER A 136 7.61 -12.99 22.46
CA SER A 136 7.96 -12.89 23.87
C SER A 136 8.19 -11.46 24.33
N GLU A 137 8.90 -10.63 23.54
CA GLU A 137 9.09 -9.22 23.85
C GLU A 137 7.77 -8.44 23.69
N LEU A 138 6.96 -8.75 22.68
CA LEU A 138 5.63 -8.15 22.52
C LEU A 138 4.69 -8.51 23.69
N GLU A 139 4.74 -9.74 24.21
CA GLU A 139 3.95 -10.15 25.38
C GLU A 139 4.35 -9.38 26.64
N LYS A 140 5.62 -9.06 26.75
CA LYS A 140 6.17 -8.32 27.89
C LYS A 140 5.80 -6.85 27.89
N PHE A 141 5.83 -6.19 26.74
CA PHE A 141 5.64 -4.75 26.64
C PHE A 141 4.22 -4.35 26.23
N GLU A 142 3.60 -5.12 25.32
CA GLU A 142 2.27 -4.86 24.75
C GLU A 142 1.40 -6.14 24.73
N PRO A 143 1.06 -6.69 25.91
CA PRO A 143 0.30 -7.96 26.00
C PRO A 143 -1.08 -7.88 25.35
N GLU A 144 -1.70 -6.70 25.28
CA GLU A 144 -3.01 -6.50 24.69
C GLU A 144 -2.97 -6.72 23.18
N ILE A 145 -1.91 -6.26 22.50
CA ILE A 145 -1.70 -6.50 21.05
C ILE A 145 -1.59 -8.00 20.81
N LEU A 146 -0.74 -8.70 21.56
CA LEU A 146 -0.54 -10.13 21.38
C LEU A 146 -1.83 -10.92 21.66
N SER A 147 -2.57 -10.55 22.71
CA SER A 147 -3.85 -11.20 23.05
C SER A 147 -4.88 -11.05 21.92
N ALA A 148 -5.03 -9.83 21.38
CA ALA A 148 -5.94 -9.57 20.26
C ALA A 148 -5.54 -10.36 19.01
N CYS A 149 -4.25 -10.37 18.65
CA CYS A 149 -3.74 -11.13 17.51
C CYS A 149 -3.94 -12.65 17.71
N LYS A 150 -3.69 -13.20 18.91
CA LYS A 150 -3.95 -14.62 19.22
C LYS A 150 -5.42 -14.96 19.02
N LYS A 151 -6.35 -14.13 19.52
CA LYS A 151 -7.80 -14.33 19.35
C LYS A 151 -8.21 -14.25 17.88
N SER A 152 -7.66 -13.29 17.14
CA SER A 152 -7.97 -13.12 15.70
C SER A 152 -7.51 -14.29 14.83
N CYS A 153 -6.48 -15.03 15.25
CA CYS A 153 -5.97 -16.20 14.54
C CYS A 153 -6.74 -17.50 14.82
N THR A 154 -7.79 -17.50 15.66
CA THR A 154 -8.53 -18.71 16.01
C THR A 154 -9.43 -19.22 14.89
N THR A 155 -9.93 -18.32 14.04
CA THR A 155 -10.78 -18.61 12.91
C THR A 155 -9.94 -18.71 11.64
N LYS A 156 -9.78 -19.93 11.10
CA LYS A 156 -9.03 -20.13 9.83
C LYS A 156 -10.02 -20.11 8.66
N ASN A 157 -10.27 -18.94 8.11
CA ASN A 157 -10.86 -18.82 6.79
C ASN A 157 -9.74 -18.62 5.76
N ILE A 158 -9.32 -19.71 5.12
CA ILE A 158 -8.38 -19.68 4.00
C ILE A 158 -9.21 -19.62 2.73
N ASP A 159 -9.11 -18.50 2.02
CA ASP A 159 -9.76 -18.25 0.75
C ASP A 159 -8.67 -18.13 -0.32
N SER A 160 -8.40 -19.22 -1.04
CA SER A 160 -7.30 -19.32 -2.00
C SER A 160 -5.93 -19.03 -1.33
N ASP A 161 -5.29 -17.90 -1.69
CA ASP A 161 -4.00 -17.47 -1.12
C ASP A 161 -4.18 -16.55 0.09
N PHE A 162 -5.43 -16.19 0.45
CA PHE A 162 -5.73 -15.24 1.51
C PHE A 162 -6.02 -15.94 2.84
N ILE A 163 -5.41 -15.42 3.89
CA ILE A 163 -5.65 -15.81 5.28
C ILE A 163 -6.47 -14.69 5.91
N ARG A 164 -7.76 -14.94 6.13
CA ARG A 164 -8.65 -14.00 6.79
C ARG A 164 -8.63 -14.26 8.29
N ILE A 165 -8.49 -13.18 9.06
CA ILE A 165 -8.51 -13.21 10.52
C ILE A 165 -9.91 -12.80 11.02
N ASP A 166 -10.21 -13.07 12.29
CA ASP A 166 -11.46 -12.65 12.91
C ASP A 166 -11.53 -11.13 13.04
N ASN A 167 -12.55 -10.52 12.44
CA ASN A 167 -12.73 -9.08 12.37
C ASN A 167 -12.97 -8.47 13.76
N ASP A 168 -13.91 -9.04 14.55
CA ASP A 168 -14.31 -8.48 15.83
C ASP A 168 -13.19 -8.51 16.86
N ALA A 169 -12.42 -9.61 16.86
CA ALA A 169 -11.25 -9.73 17.71
C ALA A 169 -10.15 -8.75 17.30
N PHE A 170 -9.94 -8.52 16.00
CA PHE A 170 -8.89 -7.61 15.52
C PHE A 170 -9.25 -6.13 15.70
N HIS A 171 -10.53 -5.76 15.65
CA HIS A 171 -10.98 -4.41 15.98
C HIS A 171 -10.62 -3.96 17.41
N GLN A 172 -10.43 -4.90 18.33
CA GLN A 172 -9.98 -4.63 19.69
C GLN A 172 -8.45 -4.47 19.81
N CYS A 173 -7.69 -4.72 18.73
CA CYS A 173 -6.24 -4.64 18.75
C CYS A 173 -5.77 -3.18 18.84
N PRO A 174 -4.88 -2.82 19.78
CA PRO A 174 -4.25 -1.51 19.79
C PRO A 174 -3.51 -1.21 18.49
N ASN A 175 -3.49 0.06 18.10
CA ASN A 175 -2.82 0.54 16.88
C ASN A 175 -1.43 1.06 17.23
N GLU A 176 -0.39 0.22 17.09
CA GLU A 176 0.97 0.59 17.48
C GLU A 176 2.02 0.03 16.51
N SER A 177 3.12 0.77 16.30
CA SER A 177 4.24 0.29 15.50
C SER A 177 5.17 -0.64 16.29
N ILE A 178 5.88 -1.50 15.58
CA ILE A 178 6.92 -2.36 16.20
C ILE A 178 8.02 -1.54 16.87
N ASP A 179 8.28 -0.34 16.37
CA ASP A 179 9.26 0.59 16.89
C ASP A 179 8.89 0.98 18.33
N TYR A 180 7.68 1.49 18.54
CA TYR A 180 7.17 1.87 19.86
C TYR A 180 6.85 0.66 20.73
N ALA A 181 6.19 -0.34 20.19
CA ALA A 181 5.74 -1.49 20.97
C ALA A 181 6.89 -2.33 21.54
N VAL A 182 8.00 -2.44 20.80
CA VAL A 182 9.10 -3.36 21.17
C VAL A 182 10.47 -2.69 21.14
N MET A 183 10.83 -2.02 20.03
CA MET A 183 12.23 -1.62 19.80
C MET A 183 12.71 -0.51 20.74
N GLU A 184 11.86 0.40 21.17
CA GLU A 184 12.21 1.43 22.16
C GLU A 184 12.41 0.87 23.58
N HIS A 185 11.85 -0.31 23.87
CA HIS A 185 11.81 -0.87 25.22
C HIS A 185 12.75 -2.05 25.43
N THR A 186 13.07 -2.79 24.36
CA THR A 186 13.87 -4.00 24.46
C THR A 186 15.33 -3.70 24.76
N LYS A 187 15.92 -4.51 25.66
CA LYS A 187 17.37 -4.51 25.93
C LYS A 187 18.12 -5.51 25.05
N ASN A 188 17.40 -6.24 24.22
CA ASN A 188 17.95 -7.28 23.35
C ASN A 188 18.13 -6.82 21.90
N GLY A 189 17.90 -5.51 21.66
CA GLY A 189 17.99 -4.88 20.35
C GLY A 189 19.43 -4.63 19.91
N VAL A 190 19.73 -4.94 18.65
CA VAL A 190 21.00 -4.62 17.99
C VAL A 190 20.72 -3.97 16.64
N VAL A 191 21.63 -3.10 16.21
CA VAL A 191 21.58 -2.49 14.88
C VAL A 191 22.72 -2.99 14.01
N VAL A 192 22.39 -3.45 12.81
CA VAL A 192 23.35 -3.80 11.75
C VAL A 192 23.41 -2.63 10.77
N PRO A 193 24.59 -2.03 10.54
CA PRO A 193 24.75 -0.95 9.55
C PRO A 193 24.36 -1.42 8.15
N LEU A 194 23.67 -0.56 7.41
CA LEU A 194 23.20 -0.82 6.06
C LEU A 194 23.67 0.29 5.12
N ASP A 195 24.67 0.00 4.31
CA ASP A 195 25.15 0.86 3.22
C ASP A 195 24.66 0.33 1.87
N ALA A 196 23.35 0.34 1.69
CA ALA A 196 22.69 -0.25 0.52
C ALA A 196 22.02 0.78 -0.41
N ASN A 197 22.34 2.07 -0.27
CA ASN A 197 21.64 3.15 -0.97
C ASN A 197 20.12 3.00 -0.80
N TRP A 198 19.71 2.86 0.45
CA TRP A 198 18.31 2.70 0.85
C TRP A 198 17.54 4.01 0.78
N SER A 199 16.27 3.94 0.43
CA SER A 199 15.29 5.01 0.54
C SER A 199 13.92 4.44 0.86
N ASP A 200 13.18 5.11 1.75
CA ASP A 200 11.78 4.78 2.06
C ASP A 200 10.81 5.20 0.95
N VAL A 201 11.29 5.99 -0.02
CA VAL A 201 10.48 6.58 -1.11
C VAL A 201 9.21 7.29 -0.61
N GLY A 202 9.27 7.82 0.61
CA GLY A 202 8.12 8.39 1.33
C GLY A 202 7.58 9.71 0.77
N SER A 203 8.17 10.27 -0.30
CA SER A 203 7.73 11.52 -0.91
C SER A 203 7.98 11.57 -2.42
N TRP A 204 7.27 12.46 -3.11
CA TRP A 204 7.53 12.72 -4.54
C TRP A 204 8.93 13.28 -4.80
N SER A 205 9.49 14.03 -3.85
CA SER A 205 10.89 14.49 -3.92
C SER A 205 11.87 13.33 -3.80
N SER A 206 11.59 12.34 -2.95
CA SER A 206 12.40 11.11 -2.86
C SER A 206 12.40 10.33 -4.18
N LEU A 207 11.28 10.30 -4.90
CA LEU A 207 11.22 9.72 -6.25
C LEU A 207 12.14 10.45 -7.24
N TRP A 208 12.20 11.79 -7.17
CA TRP A 208 13.15 12.56 -7.97
C TRP A 208 14.60 12.22 -7.59
N ASP A 209 14.92 12.09 -6.30
CA ASP A 209 16.27 11.77 -5.81
C ASP A 209 16.80 10.45 -6.39
N ILE A 210 15.94 9.43 -6.51
CA ILE A 210 16.34 8.07 -6.87
C ILE A 210 16.31 7.76 -8.39
N LYS A 211 15.59 8.58 -9.18
CA LYS A 211 15.45 8.38 -10.63
C LYS A 211 16.59 9.02 -11.41
N THR A 212 16.87 8.46 -12.61
CA THR A 212 17.80 9.06 -13.55
C THR A 212 17.29 10.42 -14.02
N LYS A 213 18.16 11.41 -13.98
CA LYS A 213 17.87 12.80 -14.33
C LYS A 213 18.39 13.12 -15.74
N ASP A 214 17.73 14.06 -16.41
CA ASP A 214 18.26 14.67 -17.63
C ASP A 214 19.41 15.68 -17.34
N ASN A 215 19.92 16.34 -18.37
CA ASN A 215 21.03 17.31 -18.24
C ASN A 215 20.66 18.57 -17.45
N ASN A 216 19.38 18.78 -17.17
CA ASN A 216 18.85 19.91 -16.40
C ASN A 216 18.30 19.45 -15.03
N ASP A 217 18.70 18.26 -14.57
CA ASP A 217 18.23 17.64 -13.33
C ASP A 217 16.72 17.39 -13.29
N ASN A 218 16.04 17.24 -14.44
CA ASN A 218 14.63 16.88 -14.47
C ASN A 218 14.45 15.36 -14.49
N VAL A 219 13.32 14.93 -13.96
CA VAL A 219 12.79 13.56 -14.08
C VAL A 219 11.39 13.63 -14.69
N SER A 220 11.20 12.99 -15.84
CA SER A 220 9.91 12.91 -16.53
C SER A 220 9.42 11.48 -16.61
N LYS A 221 8.11 11.25 -16.45
CA LYS A 221 7.47 9.97 -16.69
C LYS A 221 6.07 10.20 -17.26
N GLY A 222 5.74 9.46 -18.33
CA GLY A 222 4.49 9.61 -19.07
C GLY A 222 4.63 10.54 -20.28
N ASP A 223 3.52 11.08 -20.76
CA ASP A 223 3.50 12.02 -21.90
C ASP A 223 3.81 13.44 -21.39
N VAL A 224 5.10 13.83 -21.43
CA VAL A 224 5.61 15.06 -20.83
C VAL A 224 6.51 15.81 -21.80
N PHE A 225 6.26 17.10 -22.00
CA PHE A 225 7.13 18.04 -22.71
C PHE A 225 7.67 19.11 -21.75
N LEU A 226 8.99 19.31 -21.74
CA LEU A 226 9.69 20.27 -20.92
C LEU A 226 10.41 21.29 -21.81
N GLU A 227 10.23 22.59 -21.53
CA GLU A 227 10.94 23.70 -22.18
C GLU A 227 11.43 24.67 -21.10
N ASP A 228 12.73 24.94 -21.04
CA ASP A 228 13.37 25.77 -20.01
C ASP A 228 13.04 25.35 -18.57
N VAL A 229 13.00 24.04 -18.29
CA VAL A 229 12.67 23.47 -16.98
C VAL A 229 13.92 22.92 -16.33
N LYS A 230 14.09 23.12 -15.01
CA LYS A 230 15.23 22.62 -14.25
C LYS A 230 14.80 22.00 -12.92
N ASN A 231 15.54 20.96 -12.47
CA ASN A 231 15.43 20.40 -11.12
C ASN A 231 13.96 20.04 -10.74
N THR A 232 13.20 19.51 -11.70
CA THR A 232 11.75 19.29 -11.57
C THR A 232 11.40 17.81 -11.78
N TYR A 233 10.48 17.29 -10.98
CA TYR A 233 9.85 16.00 -11.20
C TYR A 233 8.50 16.20 -11.87
N THR A 234 8.27 15.55 -13.02
CA THR A 234 6.98 15.61 -13.73
C THR A 234 6.50 14.20 -14.05
N TYR A 235 5.30 13.87 -13.59
CA TYR A 235 4.63 12.63 -13.86
C TYR A 235 3.26 12.88 -14.49
N SER A 236 2.99 12.20 -15.60
CA SER A 236 1.66 12.13 -16.19
C SER A 236 1.21 10.68 -16.30
N SER A 237 0.02 10.38 -15.80
CA SER A 237 -0.59 9.06 -15.93
C SER A 237 -1.33 8.86 -17.25
N ASN A 238 -1.87 9.93 -17.86
CA ASN A 238 -2.85 9.80 -18.94
C ASN A 238 -2.74 10.86 -20.04
N ARG A 239 -2.62 12.13 -19.70
CA ARG A 239 -2.70 13.24 -20.64
C ARG A 239 -1.34 13.88 -20.86
N LEU A 240 -1.19 14.63 -21.96
CA LEU A 240 -0.02 15.46 -22.18
C LEU A 240 0.11 16.51 -21.07
N VAL A 241 1.28 16.57 -20.45
CA VAL A 241 1.69 17.61 -19.50
C VAL A 241 2.83 18.41 -20.12
N SER A 242 2.61 19.67 -20.41
CA SER A 242 3.62 20.61 -20.91
C SER A 242 4.03 21.59 -19.83
N VAL A 243 5.34 21.73 -19.59
CA VAL A 243 5.91 22.54 -18.53
C VAL A 243 6.93 23.49 -19.14
N ILE A 244 6.83 24.79 -18.86
CA ILE A 244 7.66 25.82 -19.49
C ILE A 244 8.17 26.81 -18.43
N GLY A 245 9.48 27.10 -18.44
CA GLY A 245 10.08 28.22 -17.74
C GLY A 245 10.05 28.15 -16.21
N VAL A 246 10.02 26.94 -15.62
CA VAL A 246 9.94 26.75 -14.17
C VAL A 246 11.06 25.87 -13.63
N SER A 247 11.26 25.91 -12.32
CA SER A 247 12.25 25.07 -11.65
C SER A 247 11.82 24.66 -10.24
N ASN A 248 12.47 23.61 -9.71
CA ASN A 248 12.29 23.11 -8.34
C ASN A 248 10.86 22.65 -8.01
N LEU A 249 10.13 22.11 -8.98
CA LEU A 249 8.76 21.67 -8.79
C LEU A 249 8.64 20.15 -8.75
N VAL A 250 7.55 19.73 -8.15
CA VAL A 250 6.93 18.41 -8.29
C VAL A 250 5.58 18.64 -8.96
N ILE A 251 5.38 18.03 -10.13
CA ILE A 251 4.15 18.05 -10.91
C ILE A 251 3.70 16.62 -11.09
N VAL A 252 2.54 16.26 -10.54
CA VAL A 252 2.00 14.90 -10.60
C VAL A 252 0.57 14.96 -11.09
N ASP A 253 0.37 14.50 -12.30
CA ASP A 253 -0.94 14.37 -12.92
C ASP A 253 -1.40 12.91 -12.87
N THR A 254 -2.47 12.67 -12.12
CA THR A 254 -3.16 11.38 -12.04
C THR A 254 -4.55 11.50 -12.67
N GLN A 255 -5.27 10.40 -12.74
CA GLN A 255 -6.66 10.43 -13.20
C GLN A 255 -7.58 11.21 -12.24
N ASP A 256 -7.20 11.28 -10.96
CA ASP A 256 -8.03 11.84 -9.88
C ASP A 256 -7.72 13.31 -9.61
N ALA A 257 -6.44 13.70 -9.68
CA ALA A 257 -6.01 15.02 -9.28
C ALA A 257 -4.68 15.43 -9.94
N LEU A 258 -4.47 16.74 -10.03
CA LEU A 258 -3.19 17.36 -10.40
C LEU A 258 -2.57 18.02 -9.16
N LEU A 259 -1.37 17.59 -8.79
CA LEU A 259 -0.53 18.23 -7.80
C LEU A 259 0.53 19.08 -8.49
N VAL A 260 0.68 20.33 -8.06
CA VAL A 260 1.83 21.18 -8.35
C VAL A 260 2.35 21.71 -7.01
N ALA A 261 3.59 21.38 -6.68
CA ALA A 261 4.20 21.77 -5.42
C ALA A 261 5.66 22.19 -5.61
N ASP A 262 6.15 23.11 -4.79
CA ASP A 262 7.57 23.28 -4.60
C ASP A 262 8.17 22.01 -4.02
N LYS A 263 9.30 21.56 -4.55
CA LYS A 263 9.93 20.29 -4.19
C LYS A 263 10.28 20.19 -2.70
N GLN A 264 10.62 21.32 -2.05
CA GLN A 264 10.92 21.36 -0.62
C GLN A 264 9.67 21.40 0.26
N GLN A 265 8.49 21.69 -0.33
CA GLN A 265 7.22 21.82 0.38
C GLN A 265 6.31 20.60 0.24
N THR A 266 6.76 19.52 -0.40
CA THR A 266 5.95 18.32 -0.65
C THR A 266 5.42 17.67 0.64
N HIS A 267 6.11 17.82 1.77
CA HIS A 267 5.64 17.35 3.08
C HIS A 267 4.31 18.00 3.54
N ASN A 268 3.96 19.18 3.00
CA ASN A 268 2.71 19.89 3.31
C ASN A 268 1.48 19.28 2.59
N ILE A 269 1.64 18.30 1.71
CA ILE A 269 0.52 17.57 1.07
C ILE A 269 -0.49 17.07 2.12
N LYS A 270 -0.03 16.64 3.28
CA LYS A 270 -0.89 16.21 4.40
C LYS A 270 -1.94 17.26 4.81
N LYS A 271 -1.61 18.55 4.71
CA LYS A 271 -2.55 19.66 5.01
C LYS A 271 -3.67 19.74 3.96
N ILE A 272 -3.34 19.48 2.69
CA ILE A 272 -4.33 19.46 1.60
C ILE A 272 -5.26 18.26 1.78
N VAL A 273 -4.70 17.07 2.07
CA VAL A 273 -5.49 15.86 2.33
C VAL A 273 -6.43 16.07 3.52
N ALA A 274 -5.95 16.65 4.63
CA ALA A 274 -6.79 16.97 5.78
C ALA A 274 -7.95 17.93 5.41
N ARG A 275 -7.68 18.92 4.55
CA ARG A 275 -8.72 19.83 4.06
C ARG A 275 -9.74 19.12 3.17
N LEU A 276 -9.29 18.28 2.23
CA LEU A 276 -10.18 17.47 1.39
C LEU A 276 -11.09 16.57 2.22
N ASN A 277 -10.56 15.94 3.29
CA ASN A 277 -11.35 15.17 4.25
C ASN A 277 -12.41 16.01 4.95
N ASN A 278 -12.04 17.20 5.44
CA ASN A 278 -12.99 18.11 6.10
C ASN A 278 -14.11 18.57 5.15
N ASP A 279 -13.74 18.78 3.87
CA ASP A 279 -14.69 19.18 2.82
C ASP A 279 -15.48 17.97 2.25
N LYS A 280 -15.23 16.75 2.76
CA LYS A 280 -15.86 15.49 2.34
C LYS A 280 -15.74 15.24 0.82
N ARG A 281 -14.57 15.52 0.27
CA ARG A 281 -14.28 15.31 -1.14
C ARG A 281 -14.07 13.81 -1.43
N SER A 282 -14.72 13.32 -2.48
CA SER A 282 -14.66 11.90 -2.87
C SER A 282 -13.28 11.42 -3.31
N GLU A 283 -12.40 12.33 -3.73
CA GLU A 283 -11.04 12.03 -4.18
C GLU A 283 -10.14 11.50 -3.06
N VAL A 284 -10.56 11.62 -1.79
CA VAL A 284 -9.84 11.06 -0.64
C VAL A 284 -10.20 9.59 -0.41
N ASP A 285 -11.47 9.24 -0.66
CA ASP A 285 -12.01 7.92 -0.34
C ASP A 285 -11.92 6.95 -1.51
N ASN A 286 -12.06 7.46 -2.74
CA ASN A 286 -12.18 6.62 -3.93
C ASN A 286 -11.29 7.11 -5.06
N HIS A 287 -10.47 6.20 -5.59
CA HIS A 287 -9.83 6.43 -6.87
C HIS A 287 -10.85 6.28 -8.00
N ARG A 288 -10.69 7.07 -9.06
CA ARG A 288 -11.47 6.94 -10.29
C ARG A 288 -11.44 5.51 -10.83
N LYS A 289 -10.26 4.87 -10.81
CA LYS A 289 -10.08 3.47 -11.19
C LYS A 289 -10.03 2.59 -9.97
N VAL A 290 -10.99 1.66 -9.86
CA VAL A 290 -11.14 0.77 -8.71
C VAL A 290 -10.96 -0.68 -9.14
N PHE A 291 -9.98 -1.37 -8.56
CA PHE A 291 -9.73 -2.78 -8.79
C PHE A 291 -10.67 -3.66 -7.94
N ARG A 292 -11.12 -4.75 -8.53
CA ARG A 292 -11.99 -5.75 -7.92
C ARG A 292 -11.43 -7.15 -8.26
N PRO A 293 -11.81 -8.21 -7.54
CA PRO A 293 -11.35 -9.57 -7.86
C PRO A 293 -11.67 -10.00 -9.29
N TRP A 294 -12.77 -9.51 -9.87
CA TRP A 294 -13.21 -9.80 -11.23
C TRP A 294 -12.56 -8.93 -12.30
N GLY A 295 -11.79 -7.90 -11.96
CA GLY A 295 -11.20 -6.96 -12.91
C GLY A 295 -11.11 -5.54 -12.34
N TYR A 296 -11.63 -4.54 -13.05
CA TYR A 296 -11.71 -3.17 -12.54
C TYR A 296 -12.81 -2.36 -13.25
N TYR A 297 -13.20 -1.28 -12.61
CA TYR A 297 -13.92 -0.21 -13.30
C TYR A 297 -13.17 1.13 -13.22
N ASP A 298 -13.39 1.99 -14.21
CA ASP A 298 -12.87 3.35 -14.29
C ASP A 298 -14.06 4.29 -14.46
N LEU A 299 -14.26 5.22 -13.53
CA LEU A 299 -15.29 6.25 -13.59
C LEU A 299 -14.86 7.31 -14.62
N VAL A 300 -15.40 7.23 -15.83
CA VAL A 300 -14.98 8.09 -16.95
C VAL A 300 -15.57 9.49 -16.81
N ASP A 301 -16.85 9.57 -16.43
CA ASP A 301 -17.58 10.83 -16.26
C ASP A 301 -18.71 10.68 -15.25
N SER A 302 -19.11 11.78 -14.62
CA SER A 302 -20.23 11.79 -13.69
C SER A 302 -20.83 13.19 -13.58
N GLY A 303 -22.15 13.23 -13.36
CA GLY A 303 -22.91 14.46 -13.17
C GLY A 303 -24.19 14.20 -12.39
N GLU A 304 -25.04 15.21 -12.31
CA GLU A 304 -26.33 15.08 -11.63
C GLU A 304 -27.20 14.02 -12.34
N GLY A 305 -27.49 12.91 -11.63
CA GLY A 305 -28.34 11.84 -12.11
C GLY A 305 -27.69 10.86 -13.09
N PHE A 306 -26.39 10.94 -13.35
CA PHE A 306 -25.69 9.95 -14.18
C PHE A 306 -24.25 9.68 -13.78
N GLN A 307 -23.78 8.49 -14.11
CA GLN A 307 -22.35 8.09 -14.10
C GLN A 307 -22.04 7.25 -15.34
N VAL A 308 -20.82 7.40 -15.86
CA VAL A 308 -20.29 6.59 -16.97
C VAL A 308 -19.06 5.83 -16.46
N LYS A 309 -19.10 4.52 -16.51
CA LYS A 309 -18.01 3.64 -16.10
C LYS A 309 -17.51 2.81 -17.29
N ARG A 310 -16.20 2.67 -17.41
CA ARG A 310 -15.57 1.65 -18.23
C ARG A 310 -15.26 0.46 -17.33
N ILE A 311 -15.85 -0.69 -17.64
CA ILE A 311 -15.68 -1.92 -16.87
C ILE A 311 -14.86 -2.91 -17.68
N VAL A 312 -13.83 -3.49 -17.07
CA VAL A 312 -13.01 -4.55 -17.64
C VAL A 312 -13.14 -5.78 -16.75
N VAL A 313 -13.64 -6.87 -17.32
CA VAL A 313 -13.82 -8.15 -16.63
C VAL A 313 -12.77 -9.13 -17.14
N ASN A 314 -11.98 -9.68 -16.20
CA ASN A 314 -10.94 -10.65 -16.51
C ASN A 314 -11.51 -11.91 -17.16
N SER A 315 -10.66 -12.67 -17.87
CA SER A 315 -11.00 -13.97 -18.43
C SER A 315 -11.60 -14.90 -17.37
N GLY A 316 -12.74 -15.51 -17.67
CA GLY A 316 -13.44 -16.45 -16.79
C GLY A 316 -14.08 -15.83 -15.55
N ALA A 317 -14.05 -14.49 -15.41
CA ALA A 317 -14.59 -13.82 -14.23
C ALA A 317 -16.02 -13.30 -14.46
N LYS A 318 -16.72 -13.04 -13.36
CA LYS A 318 -18.09 -12.50 -13.38
C LYS A 318 -18.32 -11.52 -12.24
N LEU A 319 -19.24 -10.58 -12.43
CA LEU A 319 -19.74 -9.72 -11.38
C LEU A 319 -20.75 -10.49 -10.50
N SER A 320 -21.07 -9.93 -9.33
CA SER A 320 -22.15 -10.45 -8.49
C SER A 320 -23.49 -10.45 -9.20
N LEU A 321 -24.37 -11.40 -8.90
CA LEU A 321 -25.79 -11.27 -9.25
C LEU A 321 -26.39 -10.23 -8.33
N GLN A 322 -26.86 -9.12 -8.87
CA GLN A 322 -27.21 -7.92 -8.11
C GLN A 322 -28.44 -7.20 -8.69
N LYS A 323 -28.99 -6.29 -7.89
CA LYS A 323 -30.01 -5.31 -8.34
C LYS A 323 -29.81 -3.96 -7.66
N HIS A 324 -30.38 -2.92 -8.27
CA HIS A 324 -30.34 -1.54 -7.80
C HIS A 324 -31.74 -1.01 -7.58
N LYS A 325 -31.97 -0.29 -6.50
CA LYS A 325 -33.27 0.28 -6.17
C LYS A 325 -33.50 1.63 -6.85
N TYR A 326 -32.45 2.41 -7.07
CA TYR A 326 -32.58 3.82 -7.46
C TYR A 326 -31.99 4.15 -8.83
N ARG A 327 -31.32 3.19 -9.50
CA ARG A 327 -30.68 3.41 -10.79
C ARG A 327 -31.03 2.32 -11.82
N ALA A 328 -30.99 2.74 -13.08
CA ALA A 328 -30.99 1.88 -14.26
C ALA A 328 -29.62 1.95 -14.94
N GLU A 329 -29.31 0.95 -15.79
CA GLU A 329 -28.02 0.88 -16.45
C GLU A 329 -28.17 0.61 -17.96
N HIS A 330 -27.26 1.17 -18.76
CA HIS A 330 -27.08 0.84 -20.16
C HIS A 330 -25.68 0.29 -20.35
N TRP A 331 -25.55 -0.88 -20.91
CA TRP A 331 -24.28 -1.52 -21.19
C TRP A 331 -24.01 -1.58 -22.68
N VAL A 332 -22.82 -1.18 -23.11
CA VAL A 332 -22.34 -1.28 -24.49
C VAL A 332 -21.07 -2.11 -24.49
N VAL A 333 -21.01 -3.20 -25.24
CA VAL A 333 -19.81 -4.02 -25.37
C VAL A 333 -18.82 -3.35 -26.33
N VAL A 334 -17.62 -3.07 -25.83
CA VAL A 334 -16.51 -2.46 -26.58
C VAL A 334 -15.58 -3.53 -27.12
N LYS A 335 -15.31 -4.56 -26.33
CA LYS A 335 -14.40 -5.65 -26.70
C LYS A 335 -14.83 -6.96 -26.05
N GLY A 336 -14.86 -8.03 -26.85
CA GLY A 336 -15.17 -9.37 -26.40
C GLY A 336 -16.65 -9.70 -26.48
N VAL A 337 -17.09 -10.74 -25.76
CA VAL A 337 -18.47 -11.19 -25.68
C VAL A 337 -18.90 -11.20 -24.23
N ALA A 338 -20.00 -10.53 -23.92
CA ALA A 338 -20.60 -10.46 -22.60
C ALA A 338 -21.75 -11.46 -22.50
N LEU A 339 -21.71 -12.37 -21.51
CA LEU A 339 -22.91 -13.11 -21.11
C LEU A 339 -23.65 -12.26 -20.07
N VAL A 340 -24.89 -11.90 -20.41
CA VAL A 340 -25.73 -11.01 -19.61
C VAL A 340 -26.91 -11.77 -19.04
N THR A 341 -27.07 -11.72 -17.71
CA THR A 341 -28.32 -12.08 -17.04
C THR A 341 -29.12 -10.80 -16.79
N CYS A 342 -30.38 -10.74 -17.19
CA CYS A 342 -31.30 -9.62 -16.89
C CYS A 342 -32.72 -10.15 -16.64
N GLY A 343 -33.14 -10.14 -15.37
CA GLY A 343 -34.34 -10.85 -14.92
C GLY A 343 -34.26 -12.34 -15.21
N ASP A 344 -35.24 -12.88 -15.92
CA ASP A 344 -35.30 -14.30 -16.32
C ASP A 344 -34.56 -14.59 -17.64
N LYS A 345 -33.94 -13.58 -18.27
CA LYS A 345 -33.27 -13.74 -19.56
C LYS A 345 -31.76 -13.86 -19.38
N ILE A 346 -31.19 -14.81 -20.12
CA ILE A 346 -29.73 -14.95 -20.27
C ILE A 346 -29.43 -14.88 -21.76
N PHE A 347 -28.53 -14.00 -22.16
CA PHE A 347 -28.18 -13.77 -23.57
C PHE A 347 -26.76 -13.24 -23.73
N GLU A 348 -26.20 -13.45 -24.90
CA GLU A 348 -24.88 -12.91 -25.26
C GLU A 348 -25.00 -11.57 -25.96
N LEU A 349 -24.04 -10.67 -25.70
CA LEU A 349 -23.81 -9.44 -26.45
C LEU A 349 -22.39 -9.48 -26.99
N VAL A 350 -22.26 -9.26 -28.29
CA VAL A 350 -20.95 -9.11 -28.94
C VAL A 350 -20.57 -7.64 -29.09
N GLU A 351 -19.37 -7.36 -29.56
CA GLU A 351 -18.89 -6.00 -29.81
C GLU A 351 -19.91 -5.15 -30.59
N ASN A 352 -20.04 -3.89 -30.19
CA ASN A 352 -21.02 -2.89 -30.70
C ASN A 352 -22.50 -3.19 -30.38
N GLN A 353 -22.79 -4.22 -29.60
CA GLN A 353 -24.14 -4.44 -29.09
C GLN A 353 -24.32 -3.82 -27.71
N SER A 354 -25.57 -3.51 -27.37
CA SER A 354 -25.93 -2.88 -26.10
C SER A 354 -27.21 -3.47 -25.53
N THR A 355 -27.39 -3.29 -24.22
CA THR A 355 -28.61 -3.64 -23.52
C THR A 355 -28.97 -2.61 -22.46
N TYR A 356 -30.26 -2.56 -22.12
CA TYR A 356 -30.80 -1.77 -21.03
C TYR A 356 -31.14 -2.70 -19.84
N ILE A 357 -30.67 -2.36 -18.66
CA ILE A 357 -30.98 -3.00 -17.38
C ILE A 357 -31.93 -2.08 -16.62
N PRO A 358 -33.24 -2.43 -16.53
CA PRO A 358 -34.20 -1.62 -15.79
C PRO A 358 -33.88 -1.54 -14.30
N GLN A 359 -34.28 -0.43 -13.69
CA GLN A 359 -34.26 -0.26 -12.23
C GLN A 359 -34.99 -1.43 -11.55
N GLY A 360 -34.40 -1.98 -10.49
CA GLY A 360 -34.94 -3.12 -9.72
C GLY A 360 -34.76 -4.49 -10.36
N SER A 361 -34.29 -4.58 -11.60
CA SER A 361 -34.04 -5.85 -12.28
C SER A 361 -32.82 -6.56 -11.72
N LEU A 362 -32.93 -7.86 -11.50
CA LEU A 362 -31.80 -8.73 -11.14
C LEU A 362 -30.91 -8.88 -12.39
N HIS A 363 -29.61 -8.65 -12.26
CA HIS A 363 -28.70 -8.71 -13.40
C HIS A 363 -27.29 -9.13 -13.01
N ARG A 364 -26.54 -9.64 -13.98
CA ARG A 364 -25.14 -10.03 -13.86
C ARG A 364 -24.43 -9.91 -15.21
N LEU A 365 -23.14 -9.53 -15.16
CA LEU A 365 -22.21 -9.52 -16.27
C LEU A 365 -21.16 -10.60 -16.07
N GLU A 366 -20.94 -11.46 -17.10
CA GLU A 366 -19.98 -12.57 -17.06
C GLU A 366 -19.11 -12.56 -18.30
N ASN A 367 -17.84 -12.90 -18.13
CA ASN A 367 -16.88 -13.08 -19.21
C ASN A 367 -16.45 -14.57 -19.26
N HIS A 368 -16.95 -15.31 -20.21
CA HIS A 368 -16.61 -16.74 -20.41
C HIS A 368 -15.44 -16.94 -21.40
N GLN A 369 -14.84 -15.86 -21.91
CA GLN A 369 -13.76 -15.92 -22.87
C GLN A 369 -12.37 -15.97 -22.20
N ASP A 370 -11.35 -16.35 -22.98
CA ASP A 370 -9.94 -16.34 -22.56
C ASP A 370 -9.28 -14.94 -22.65
N ILE A 371 -10.03 -13.94 -23.12
CA ILE A 371 -9.59 -12.54 -23.20
C ILE A 371 -10.42 -11.66 -22.28
N PRO A 372 -9.89 -10.51 -21.83
CA PRO A 372 -10.68 -9.54 -21.07
C PRO A 372 -11.89 -9.02 -21.86
N LEU A 373 -13.04 -8.95 -21.22
CA LEU A 373 -14.25 -8.28 -21.71
C LEU A 373 -14.20 -6.81 -21.28
N GLU A 374 -14.55 -5.92 -22.20
CA GLU A 374 -14.63 -4.48 -21.93
C GLU A 374 -16.00 -3.94 -22.30
N ILE A 375 -16.65 -3.24 -21.38
CA ILE A 375 -17.93 -2.56 -21.61
C ILE A 375 -17.87 -1.10 -21.16
N ILE A 376 -18.73 -0.28 -21.73
CA ILE A 376 -19.13 1.01 -21.18
C ILE A 376 -20.48 0.84 -20.52
N GLU A 377 -20.56 1.22 -19.26
CA GLU A 377 -21.76 1.26 -18.45
C GLU A 377 -22.18 2.70 -18.24
N ILE A 378 -23.42 3.04 -18.56
CA ILE A 378 -24.04 4.32 -18.23
C ILE A 378 -25.10 4.04 -17.19
N GLN A 379 -24.90 4.58 -15.99
CA GLN A 379 -25.87 4.53 -14.89
C GLN A 379 -26.67 5.81 -14.85
N THR A 380 -27.99 5.71 -14.68
CA THR A 380 -28.90 6.86 -14.56
C THR A 380 -29.88 6.64 -13.43
N GLY A 381 -30.13 7.67 -12.61
CA GLY A 381 -31.04 7.53 -11.48
C GLY A 381 -30.96 8.64 -10.46
N SER A 382 -31.82 8.56 -9.45
CA SER A 382 -31.86 9.56 -8.38
C SER A 382 -30.77 9.36 -7.33
N TYR A 383 -30.17 8.17 -7.26
CA TYR A 383 -29.05 7.83 -6.39
C TYR A 383 -28.14 6.81 -7.04
N LEU A 384 -26.83 7.06 -7.04
CA LEU A 384 -25.82 6.28 -7.77
C LEU A 384 -24.70 5.73 -6.87
N GLY A 385 -24.88 5.77 -5.54
CA GLY A 385 -23.92 5.24 -4.55
C GLY A 385 -23.74 3.72 -4.67
N GLU A 386 -22.55 3.22 -4.32
CA GLU A 386 -22.24 1.78 -4.33
C GLU A 386 -23.02 0.99 -3.25
N ASP A 387 -23.55 1.66 -2.25
CA ASP A 387 -24.44 1.11 -1.22
C ASP A 387 -25.87 0.81 -1.73
N ASP A 388 -26.25 1.27 -2.94
CA ASP A 388 -27.48 0.82 -3.65
C ASP A 388 -27.36 -0.60 -4.22
N ILE A 389 -26.17 -1.23 -4.16
CA ILE A 389 -25.98 -2.59 -4.69
C ILE A 389 -26.49 -3.63 -3.71
N ILE A 390 -27.57 -4.31 -4.05
CA ILE A 390 -28.08 -5.48 -3.32
C ILE A 390 -27.56 -6.72 -4.03
N ARG A 391 -26.64 -7.49 -3.38
CA ARG A 391 -26.02 -8.69 -3.92
C ARG A 391 -26.79 -9.94 -3.48
N PHE A 392 -26.99 -10.88 -4.40
CA PHE A 392 -27.65 -12.17 -4.16
C PHE A 392 -26.67 -13.34 -4.24
N GLU A 393 -25.77 -13.31 -5.23
CA GLU A 393 -24.70 -14.28 -5.40
C GLU A 393 -23.41 -13.50 -5.68
N ASP A 394 -22.39 -13.72 -4.86
CA ASP A 394 -21.07 -13.11 -5.03
C ASP A 394 -19.98 -14.14 -4.72
N ASP A 395 -19.28 -14.60 -5.76
CA ASP A 395 -18.20 -15.58 -5.65
C ASP A 395 -17.02 -15.06 -4.80
N TYR A 396 -16.99 -13.75 -4.56
CA TYR A 396 -15.90 -13.07 -3.86
C TYR A 396 -16.25 -12.67 -2.42
N GLN A 397 -17.42 -13.11 -1.91
CA GLN A 397 -17.88 -12.91 -0.52
C GLN A 397 -17.84 -11.45 -0.04
N ARG A 398 -18.19 -10.50 -0.92
CA ARG A 398 -18.36 -9.08 -0.58
C ARG A 398 -19.78 -8.84 -0.08
N ASN A 399 -19.95 -8.65 1.21
CA ASN A 399 -21.24 -8.31 1.83
C ASN A 399 -21.50 -6.80 1.79
#